data_397338bcfa3cdfd37eaf57579fac2bb6
#
_entry.id   397338bcfa3cdfd37eaf57579fac2bb6
#
_cell.length_a   1.000
_cell.length_b   1.000
_cell.length_c   1.000
_cell.angle_alpha   90.00
_cell.angle_beta   90.00
_cell.angle_gamma   90.00
#
_symmetry.space_group_name_H-M   'P 1'
#
loop_
_entity.id
_entity.type
_entity.pdbx_description
1 polymer ?
#
loop_
_entity_poly.entity_id
_entity_poly.type
_entity_poly.pdbx_seq_one_letter_code
_entity_poly.pdbx_strand_id
1 'polypeptide(L)'
;SSYFTEILGLHALFGAFIAGVVMPGNIKFRKIMTEKVEDVSLALFLPLFFVSTGLRTEIGLLNTPELWAMCGIFIVVAIIGKFGGALFSARFVGESWKDSLYIGALMNTRGLMELVVLTIGYEMKILPPSIFVMLVLMTLVTTFMTIPLVSFIKLCFKTREKIKEHQVYA
;
A
#
# COMPACT_ATOMS: atom_id res chain seq x y z
N SER A 1 -16.76 -20.45 -5.23
CA SER A 1 -15.89 -20.05 -6.38
C SER A 1 -14.41 -20.19 -6.03
N SER A 2 -13.94 -19.70 -4.87
CA SER A 2 -12.52 -19.80 -4.44
C SER A 2 -12.01 -21.26 -4.39
N TYR A 3 -12.81 -22.18 -3.86
CA TYR A 3 -12.47 -23.61 -3.84
C TYR A 3 -12.34 -24.21 -5.25
N PHE A 4 -13.18 -23.75 -6.18
CA PHE A 4 -13.14 -24.25 -7.57
C PHE A 4 -11.90 -23.74 -8.32
N THR A 5 -11.50 -22.48 -8.09
CA THR A 5 -10.27 -21.92 -8.67
C THR A 5 -9.01 -22.55 -8.10
N GLU A 6 -9.03 -22.93 -6.83
CA GLU A 6 -7.91 -23.63 -6.17
C GLU A 6 -7.68 -25.03 -6.77
N ILE A 7 -8.77 -25.78 -7.06
CA ILE A 7 -8.69 -27.07 -7.78
C ILE A 7 -8.13 -26.90 -9.20
N LEU A 8 -8.42 -25.78 -9.86
CA LEU A 8 -7.90 -25.44 -11.20
C LEU A 8 -6.46 -24.90 -11.17
N GLY A 9 -5.79 -24.86 -10.01
CA GLY A 9 -4.44 -24.32 -9.86
C GLY A 9 -4.37 -22.78 -9.91
N LEU A 10 -5.54 -22.11 -9.89
CA LEU A 10 -5.64 -20.67 -9.78
C LEU A 10 -5.84 -20.28 -8.32
N HIS A 11 -5.18 -19.22 -7.87
CA HIS A 11 -5.26 -18.82 -6.48
C HIS A 11 -6.70 -18.45 -6.08
N ALA A 12 -7.10 -18.78 -4.85
CA ALA A 12 -8.44 -18.56 -4.28
C ALA A 12 -8.94 -17.09 -4.41
N LEU A 13 -8.02 -16.12 -4.46
CA LEU A 13 -8.32 -14.71 -4.67
C LEU A 13 -8.99 -14.41 -6.00
N PHE A 14 -8.55 -15.06 -7.08
CA PHE A 14 -9.18 -14.89 -8.40
C PHE A 14 -10.62 -15.37 -8.40
N GLY A 15 -10.89 -16.49 -7.69
CA GLY A 15 -12.25 -16.98 -7.54
C GLY A 15 -13.16 -16.05 -6.74
N ALA A 16 -12.63 -15.44 -5.70
CA ALA A 16 -13.36 -14.43 -4.92
C ALA A 16 -13.64 -13.16 -5.75
N PHE A 17 -12.65 -12.70 -6.53
CA PHE A 17 -12.81 -11.55 -7.43
C PHE A 17 -13.87 -11.80 -8.51
N ILE A 18 -13.80 -12.94 -9.20
CA ILE A 18 -14.78 -13.32 -10.23
C ILE A 18 -16.19 -13.40 -9.61
N ALA A 19 -16.33 -13.98 -8.41
CA ALA A 19 -17.61 -14.02 -7.71
C ALA A 19 -18.18 -12.61 -7.43
N GLY A 20 -17.32 -11.66 -7.09
CA GLY A 20 -17.71 -10.25 -6.92
C GLY A 20 -18.17 -9.59 -8.23
N VAL A 21 -17.48 -9.88 -9.33
CA VAL A 21 -17.80 -9.31 -10.66
C VAL A 21 -19.12 -9.86 -11.19
N VAL A 22 -19.40 -11.16 -11.01
CA VAL A 22 -20.63 -11.83 -11.48
C VAL A 22 -21.83 -11.53 -10.59
N MET A 23 -21.65 -10.82 -9.48
CA MET A 23 -22.74 -10.50 -8.56
C MET A 23 -23.86 -9.70 -9.26
N PRO A 24 -25.14 -10.05 -9.03
CA PRO A 24 -26.28 -9.38 -9.69
C PRO A 24 -26.26 -7.86 -9.48
N GLY A 25 -26.57 -7.10 -10.55
CA GLY A 25 -26.56 -5.64 -10.57
C GLY A 25 -27.62 -4.92 -9.72
N ASN A 26 -28.36 -5.64 -8.87
CA ASN A 26 -29.36 -5.04 -7.99
C ASN A 26 -28.63 -4.21 -6.89
N ILE A 27 -28.74 -2.88 -7.03
CA ILE A 27 -28.03 -1.91 -6.19
C ILE A 27 -28.35 -2.11 -4.69
N LYS A 28 -29.59 -2.41 -4.32
CA LYS A 28 -30.00 -2.62 -2.92
C LYS A 28 -29.36 -3.89 -2.34
N PHE A 29 -29.41 -5.00 -3.08
CA PHE A 29 -28.82 -6.27 -2.65
C PHE A 29 -27.29 -6.13 -2.52
N ARG A 30 -26.65 -5.52 -3.50
CA ARG A 30 -25.21 -5.29 -3.51
C ARG A 30 -24.76 -4.44 -2.32
N LYS A 31 -25.49 -3.36 -2.01
CA LYS A 31 -25.18 -2.49 -0.86
C LYS A 31 -25.26 -3.25 0.46
N ILE A 32 -26.34 -3.98 0.70
CA ILE A 32 -26.54 -4.75 1.94
C ILE A 32 -25.47 -5.85 2.09
N MET A 33 -25.11 -6.54 0.99
CA MET A 33 -24.06 -7.56 1.02
C MET A 33 -22.70 -6.96 1.28
N THR A 34 -22.38 -5.84 0.61
CA THR A 34 -21.09 -5.14 0.81
C THR A 34 -20.94 -4.68 2.25
N GLU A 35 -21.93 -4.00 2.82
CA GLU A 35 -21.88 -3.52 4.19
C GLU A 35 -21.66 -4.67 5.20
N LYS A 36 -22.40 -5.76 5.08
CA LYS A 36 -22.28 -6.91 6.00
C LYS A 36 -20.94 -7.63 5.88
N VAL A 37 -20.44 -7.82 4.65
CA VAL A 37 -19.14 -8.47 4.41
C VAL A 37 -17.99 -7.55 4.82
N GLU A 38 -18.13 -6.25 4.60
CA GLU A 38 -17.14 -5.24 4.96
C GLU A 38 -16.93 -5.19 6.47
N ASP A 39 -18.01 -5.12 7.26
CA ASP A 39 -17.94 -5.09 8.72
C ASP A 39 -17.18 -6.30 9.29
N VAL A 40 -17.51 -7.50 8.84
CA VAL A 40 -16.82 -8.73 9.29
C VAL A 40 -15.37 -8.76 8.78
N SER A 41 -15.13 -8.32 7.55
CA SER A 41 -13.79 -8.31 6.97
C SER A 41 -12.87 -7.33 7.69
N LEU A 42 -13.36 -6.13 8.01
CA LEU A 42 -12.57 -5.12 8.70
C LEU A 42 -12.36 -5.45 10.19
N ALA A 43 -13.40 -5.99 10.84
CA ALA A 43 -13.32 -6.27 12.28
C ALA A 43 -12.54 -7.56 12.61
N LEU A 44 -12.58 -8.57 11.75
CA LEU A 44 -12.03 -9.90 12.04
C LEU A 44 -10.93 -10.32 11.06
N PHE A 45 -11.23 -10.36 9.76
CA PHE A 45 -10.30 -10.95 8.78
C PHE A 45 -9.07 -10.08 8.54
N LEU A 46 -9.22 -8.75 8.53
CA LEU A 46 -8.10 -7.84 8.33
C LEU A 46 -7.06 -7.91 9.47
N PRO A 47 -7.44 -7.83 10.76
CA PRO A 47 -6.51 -8.04 11.87
C PRO A 47 -5.83 -9.42 11.85
N LEU A 48 -6.60 -10.48 11.58
CA LEU A 48 -6.04 -11.83 11.48
C LEU A 48 -5.01 -11.97 10.36
N PHE A 49 -5.28 -11.35 9.21
CA PHE A 49 -4.33 -11.31 8.10
C PHE A 49 -3.03 -10.61 8.49
N PHE A 50 -3.10 -9.44 9.14
CA PHE A 50 -1.90 -8.72 9.58
C PHE A 50 -1.11 -9.49 10.64
N VAL A 51 -1.79 -10.12 11.58
CA VAL A 51 -1.14 -10.98 12.59
C VAL A 51 -0.46 -12.18 11.92
N SER A 52 -1.15 -12.86 11.01
CA SER A 52 -0.58 -14.00 10.27
C SER A 52 0.65 -13.60 9.46
N THR A 53 0.58 -12.47 8.74
CA THR A 53 1.69 -11.95 7.95
C THR A 53 2.85 -11.54 8.87
N GLY A 54 2.56 -10.88 9.98
CA GLY A 54 3.56 -10.47 10.96
C GLY A 54 4.29 -11.66 11.60
N LEU A 55 3.58 -12.73 11.95
CA LEU A 55 4.16 -13.96 12.51
C LEU A 55 5.07 -14.69 11.51
N ARG A 56 4.77 -14.58 10.21
CA ARG A 56 5.61 -15.15 9.14
C ARG A 56 6.84 -14.28 8.83
N THR A 57 6.88 -13.05 9.33
CA THR A 57 7.97 -12.10 9.08
C THR A 57 9.08 -12.29 10.11
N GLU A 58 9.99 -13.22 9.84
CA GLU A 58 11.14 -13.50 10.69
C GLU A 58 12.26 -12.49 10.43
N ILE A 59 12.27 -11.36 11.16
CA ILE A 59 13.29 -10.31 11.03
C ILE A 59 14.69 -10.84 11.30
N GLY A 60 14.81 -11.90 12.11
CA GLY A 60 16.07 -12.59 12.39
C GLY A 60 16.78 -13.20 11.18
N LEU A 61 16.09 -13.34 10.03
CA LEU A 61 16.71 -13.76 8.76
C LEU A 61 17.64 -12.71 8.16
N LEU A 62 17.52 -11.45 8.60
CA LEU A 62 18.42 -10.35 8.16
C LEU A 62 19.66 -10.28 9.06
N ASN A 63 20.45 -11.35 9.10
CA ASN A 63 21.59 -11.50 10.02
C ASN A 63 22.85 -10.76 9.58
N THR A 64 22.94 -10.33 8.32
CA THR A 64 24.13 -9.70 7.77
C THR A 64 23.91 -8.24 7.40
N PRO A 65 24.92 -7.37 7.58
CA PRO A 65 24.82 -5.96 7.18
C PRO A 65 24.48 -5.77 5.69
N GLU A 66 24.88 -6.73 4.85
CA GLU A 66 24.59 -6.71 3.41
C GLU A 66 23.07 -6.83 3.13
N LEU A 67 22.35 -7.70 3.86
CA LEU A 67 20.91 -7.86 3.72
C LEU A 67 20.17 -6.60 4.18
N TRP A 68 20.66 -5.93 5.21
CA TRP A 68 20.11 -4.64 5.64
C TRP A 68 20.37 -3.54 4.61
N ALA A 69 21.54 -3.51 3.98
CA ALA A 69 21.83 -2.59 2.90
C ALA A 69 20.91 -2.83 1.68
N MET A 70 20.68 -4.10 1.31
CA MET A 70 19.73 -4.46 0.25
C MET A 70 18.31 -4.03 0.60
N CYS A 71 17.86 -4.25 1.84
CA CYS A 71 16.56 -3.78 2.31
C CYS A 71 16.43 -2.26 2.17
N GLY A 72 17.46 -1.51 2.57
CA GLY A 72 17.53 -0.06 2.38
C GLY A 72 17.42 0.36 0.90
N ILE A 73 18.12 -0.34 0.00
CA ILE A 73 18.02 -0.10 -1.44
C ILE A 73 16.59 -0.34 -1.94
N PHE A 74 15.94 -1.43 -1.55
CA PHE A 74 14.53 -1.68 -1.92
C PHE A 74 13.61 -0.56 -1.46
N ILE A 75 13.78 -0.07 -0.23
CA ILE A 75 12.99 1.05 0.31
C ILE A 75 13.21 2.32 -0.52
N VAL A 76 14.46 2.68 -0.80
CA VAL A 76 14.81 3.89 -1.57
C VAL A 76 14.28 3.82 -3.00
N VAL A 77 14.48 2.70 -3.69
CA VAL A 77 13.98 2.49 -5.06
C VAL A 77 12.46 2.54 -5.08
N ALA A 78 11.80 1.94 -4.10
CA ALA A 78 10.34 1.95 -3.99
C ALA A 78 9.78 3.37 -3.79
N ILE A 79 10.43 4.17 -2.94
CA ILE A 79 10.04 5.57 -2.70
C ILE A 79 10.26 6.39 -3.97
N ILE A 80 11.45 6.34 -4.56
CA ILE A 80 11.76 7.10 -5.78
C ILE A 80 10.81 6.72 -6.91
N GLY A 81 10.53 5.44 -7.10
CA GLY A 81 9.64 4.96 -8.17
C GLY A 81 8.20 5.44 -7.99
N LYS A 82 7.60 5.24 -6.81
CA LYS A 82 6.20 5.60 -6.57
C LYS A 82 6.01 7.10 -6.31
N PHE A 83 6.73 7.65 -5.34
CA PHE A 83 6.64 9.07 -5.00
C PHE A 83 7.09 9.94 -6.18
N GLY A 84 8.28 9.66 -6.73
CA GLY A 84 8.82 10.40 -7.87
C GLY A 84 7.95 10.24 -9.11
N GLY A 85 7.58 9.02 -9.48
CA GLY A 85 6.72 8.76 -10.63
C GLY A 85 5.39 9.49 -10.56
N ALA A 86 4.69 9.41 -9.42
CA ALA A 86 3.41 10.11 -9.23
C ALA A 86 3.55 11.63 -9.22
N LEU A 87 4.61 12.15 -8.58
CA LEU A 87 4.92 13.59 -8.56
C LEU A 87 5.16 14.13 -9.96
N PHE A 88 6.02 13.49 -10.74
CA PHE A 88 6.31 13.91 -12.10
C PHE A 88 5.08 13.80 -13.01
N SER A 89 4.33 12.71 -12.92
CA SER A 89 3.10 12.53 -13.70
C SER A 89 2.07 13.62 -13.40
N ALA A 90 1.82 13.94 -12.13
CA ALA A 90 0.93 15.02 -11.74
C ALA A 90 1.42 16.38 -12.27
N ARG A 91 2.72 16.61 -12.25
CA ARG A 91 3.33 17.84 -12.78
C ARG A 91 3.19 17.96 -14.29
N PHE A 92 3.31 16.86 -15.03
CA PHE A 92 3.11 16.85 -16.48
C PHE A 92 1.67 17.17 -16.89
N VAL A 93 0.69 16.77 -16.09
CA VAL A 93 -0.73 17.09 -16.31
C VAL A 93 -1.05 18.57 -16.02
N GLY A 94 -0.12 19.31 -15.39
CA GLY A 94 -0.27 20.75 -15.13
C GLY A 94 -0.66 21.09 -13.69
N GLU A 95 -0.69 20.10 -12.79
CA GLU A 95 -0.99 20.33 -11.38
C GLU A 95 0.07 21.24 -10.70
N SER A 96 -0.32 21.94 -9.64
CA SER A 96 0.58 22.77 -8.86
C SER A 96 1.66 21.92 -8.17
N TRP A 97 2.82 22.50 -7.88
CA TRP A 97 3.88 21.81 -7.13
C TRP A 97 3.40 21.29 -5.78
N LYS A 98 2.48 22.01 -5.13
CA LYS A 98 1.85 21.62 -3.87
C LYS A 98 1.04 20.34 -4.06
N ASP A 99 0.15 20.33 -5.02
CA ASP A 99 -0.75 19.20 -5.28
C ASP A 99 0.01 17.99 -5.83
N SER A 100 1.02 18.20 -6.67
CA SER A 100 1.89 17.14 -7.17
C SER A 100 2.67 16.46 -6.04
N LEU A 101 3.18 17.19 -5.06
CA LEU A 101 3.83 16.62 -3.88
C LEU A 101 2.85 15.85 -2.99
N TYR A 102 1.61 16.37 -2.84
CA TYR A 102 0.55 15.68 -2.12
C TYR A 102 0.19 14.35 -2.78
N ILE A 103 -0.04 14.37 -4.08
CA ILE A 103 -0.36 13.18 -4.87
C ILE A 103 0.78 12.17 -4.76
N GLY A 104 2.03 12.62 -4.90
CA GLY A 104 3.20 11.76 -4.73
C GLY A 104 3.28 11.11 -3.35
N ALA A 105 3.05 11.88 -2.28
CA ALA A 105 3.07 11.37 -0.91
C ALA A 105 1.96 10.35 -0.65
N LEU A 106 0.73 10.61 -1.12
CA LEU A 106 -0.39 9.68 -0.96
C LEU A 106 -0.20 8.41 -1.78
N MET A 107 0.32 8.51 -3.01
CA MET A 107 0.60 7.36 -3.86
C MET A 107 1.75 6.48 -3.36
N ASN A 108 2.60 7.00 -2.48
CA ASN A 108 3.65 6.22 -1.82
C ASN A 108 3.10 5.25 -0.77
N THR A 109 1.86 5.45 -0.30
CA THR A 109 1.22 4.54 0.65
C THR A 109 1.07 3.17 0.02
N ARG A 110 1.51 2.15 0.74
CA ARG A 110 1.37 0.75 0.38
C ARG A 110 0.44 0.09 1.38
N GLY A 111 -0.37 -0.84 0.94
CA GLY A 111 -1.40 -1.40 1.80
C GLY A 111 -1.59 -2.89 1.66
N LEU A 112 -2.77 -3.32 2.07
CA LEU A 112 -3.19 -4.72 2.11
C LEU A 112 -2.87 -5.51 0.84
N MET A 113 -3.16 -4.93 -0.35
CA MET A 113 -2.98 -5.64 -1.62
C MET A 113 -1.52 -6.05 -1.87
N GLU A 114 -0.56 -5.22 -1.49
CA GLU A 114 0.85 -5.55 -1.63
C GLU A 114 1.24 -6.71 -0.70
N LEU A 115 0.81 -6.66 0.57
CA LEU A 115 1.06 -7.74 1.52
C LEU A 115 0.39 -9.05 1.09
N VAL A 116 -0.82 -8.98 0.53
CA VAL A 116 -1.50 -10.16 -0.02
C VAL A 116 -0.70 -10.78 -1.15
N VAL A 117 -0.23 -9.98 -2.12
CA VAL A 117 0.59 -10.47 -3.24
C VAL A 117 1.91 -11.06 -2.74
N LEU A 118 2.56 -10.43 -1.77
CA LEU A 118 3.79 -10.95 -1.15
C LEU A 118 3.56 -12.28 -0.45
N THR A 119 2.46 -12.41 0.30
CA THR A 119 2.10 -13.66 0.98
C THR A 119 1.85 -14.79 -0.01
N ILE A 120 1.14 -14.51 -1.10
CA ILE A 120 0.93 -15.47 -2.19
C ILE A 120 2.27 -15.90 -2.81
N GLY A 121 3.13 -14.94 -3.15
CA GLY A 121 4.45 -15.22 -3.72
C GLY A 121 5.32 -16.07 -2.79
N TYR A 122 5.20 -15.85 -1.49
CA TYR A 122 5.86 -16.65 -0.47
C TYR A 122 5.30 -18.06 -0.38
N GLU A 123 3.97 -18.23 -0.34
CA GLU A 123 3.29 -19.54 -0.31
C GLU A 123 3.57 -20.38 -1.55
N MET A 124 3.64 -19.74 -2.72
CA MET A 124 4.02 -20.39 -3.98
C MET A 124 5.51 -20.70 -4.07
N LYS A 125 6.32 -20.39 -3.04
CA LYS A 125 7.78 -20.56 -3.01
C LYS A 125 8.52 -19.83 -4.15
N ILE A 126 7.92 -18.79 -4.71
CA ILE A 126 8.52 -17.91 -5.71
C ILE A 126 9.46 -16.90 -5.01
N LEU A 127 9.05 -16.44 -3.81
CA LEU A 127 9.82 -15.50 -3.02
C LEU A 127 10.62 -16.24 -1.92
N PRO A 128 11.95 -16.10 -1.88
CA PRO A 128 12.75 -16.55 -0.75
C PRO A 128 12.33 -15.84 0.55
N PRO A 129 12.44 -16.51 1.72
CA PRO A 129 12.05 -15.92 3.01
C PRO A 129 12.71 -14.56 3.30
N SER A 130 13.99 -14.41 2.99
CA SER A 130 14.72 -13.15 3.21
C SER A 130 14.16 -12.00 2.38
N ILE A 131 13.83 -12.24 1.11
CA ILE A 131 13.24 -11.22 0.23
C ILE A 131 11.81 -10.88 0.70
N PHE A 132 11.04 -11.86 1.13
CA PHE A 132 9.72 -11.62 1.68
C PHE A 132 9.78 -10.65 2.87
N VAL A 133 10.69 -10.90 3.84
CA VAL A 133 10.88 -10.02 5.00
C VAL A 133 11.28 -8.61 4.58
N MET A 134 12.23 -8.46 3.64
CA MET A 134 12.65 -7.14 3.14
C MET A 134 11.49 -6.36 2.52
N LEU A 135 10.67 -7.01 1.71
CA LEU A 135 9.52 -6.39 1.05
C LEU A 135 8.39 -6.03 2.02
N VAL A 136 8.15 -6.86 3.04
CA VAL A 136 7.22 -6.53 4.13
C VAL A 136 7.71 -5.31 4.91
N LEU A 137 8.98 -5.27 5.31
CA LEU A 137 9.57 -4.11 5.98
C LEU A 137 9.48 -2.84 5.11
N MET A 138 9.78 -2.95 3.82
CA MET A 138 9.63 -1.86 2.87
C MET A 138 8.19 -1.32 2.85
N THR A 139 7.19 -2.20 2.81
CA THR A 139 5.77 -1.84 2.82
C THR A 139 5.39 -1.09 4.10
N LEU A 140 5.84 -1.57 5.26
CA LEU A 140 5.58 -0.93 6.55
C LEU A 140 6.24 0.45 6.64
N VAL A 141 7.52 0.56 6.28
CA VAL A 141 8.28 1.82 6.33
C VAL A 141 7.66 2.87 5.41
N THR A 142 7.36 2.52 4.16
CA THR A 142 6.77 3.46 3.19
C THR A 142 5.39 3.93 3.62
N THR A 143 4.58 3.06 4.20
CA THR A 143 3.24 3.41 4.71
C THR A 143 3.34 4.33 5.94
N PHE A 144 4.21 3.98 6.90
CA PHE A 144 4.40 4.79 8.10
C PHE A 144 4.96 6.19 7.77
N MET A 145 5.83 6.29 6.77
CA MET A 145 6.43 7.54 6.32
C MET A 145 5.40 8.49 5.68
N THR A 146 4.29 8.00 5.15
CA THR A 146 3.30 8.82 4.42
C THR A 146 2.68 9.91 5.30
N ILE A 147 2.29 9.58 6.55
CA ILE A 147 1.63 10.55 7.45
C ILE A 147 2.55 11.72 7.80
N PRO A 148 3.80 11.52 8.28
CA PRO A 148 4.72 12.61 8.54
C PRO A 148 5.08 13.40 7.28
N LEU A 149 5.20 12.73 6.12
CA LEU A 149 5.51 13.40 4.85
C LEU A 149 4.37 14.35 4.42
N VAL A 150 3.13 13.91 4.48
CA VAL A 150 1.94 14.73 4.20
C VAL A 150 1.84 15.90 5.17
N SER A 151 2.10 15.67 6.46
CA SER A 151 2.10 16.72 7.48
C SER A 151 3.20 17.77 7.24
N PHE A 152 4.38 17.32 6.85
CA PHE A 152 5.50 18.18 6.49
C PHE A 152 5.20 19.05 5.27
N ILE A 153 4.62 18.48 4.22
CA ILE A 153 4.18 19.22 3.02
C ILE A 153 3.16 20.30 3.41
N LYS A 154 2.16 19.94 4.24
CA LYS A 154 1.17 20.91 4.75
C LYS A 154 1.83 22.09 5.47
N LEU A 155 2.77 21.78 6.35
CA LEU A 155 3.44 22.81 7.14
C LEU A 155 4.25 23.77 6.26
N CYS A 156 5.02 23.24 5.32
CA CYS A 156 5.84 24.03 4.39
C CYS A 156 5.00 24.99 3.54
N PHE A 157 3.87 24.53 3.02
CA PHE A 157 3.02 25.37 2.17
C PHE A 157 2.16 26.35 2.96
N LYS A 158 1.69 26.00 4.16
CA LYS A 158 0.96 26.92 5.05
C LYS A 158 1.84 28.11 5.48
N THR A 159 3.11 27.87 5.73
CA THR A 159 4.07 28.94 6.05
C THR A 159 4.27 29.88 4.87
N ARG A 160 4.31 29.37 3.64
CA ARG A 160 4.42 30.21 2.44
C ARG A 160 3.19 31.08 2.17
N GLU A 161 1.99 30.56 2.42
CA GLU A 161 0.74 31.32 2.25
C GLU A 161 0.70 32.49 3.24
N LYS A 162 1.04 32.26 4.51
CA LYS A 162 1.11 33.34 5.52
C LYS A 162 2.14 34.44 5.20
N ILE A 163 3.29 34.07 4.64
CA ILE A 163 4.32 35.05 4.24
C ILE A 163 3.82 35.92 3.06
N LYS A 164 3.09 35.32 2.11
CA LYS A 164 2.50 36.07 0.99
C LYS A 164 1.39 37.04 1.44
N GLU A 165 0.54 36.64 2.38
CA GLU A 165 -0.47 37.55 2.97
C GLU A 165 0.18 38.73 3.65
N HIS A 166 1.23 38.54 4.43
CA HIS A 166 1.95 39.65 5.08
C HIS A 166 2.63 40.60 4.10
N GLN A 167 3.04 40.17 2.92
CA GLN A 167 3.65 41.01 1.89
C GLN A 167 2.64 41.82 1.05
N VAL A 168 1.37 41.40 1.04
CA VAL A 168 0.30 42.12 0.33
C VAL A 168 -0.29 43.26 1.18
N TYR A 169 -0.15 43.21 2.50
CA TYR A 169 -0.66 44.20 3.45
C TYR A 169 0.42 45.08 4.04
N ALA A 170 1.68 44.99 3.61
CA ALA A 170 2.79 45.88 3.93
C ALA A 170 3.14 46.75 2.72
#